data_d5b850ee5cfaa9ed1d2f4b566f6c77fd
#
_entry.id   d5b850ee5cfaa9ed1d2f4b566f6c77fd
#
_cell.length_a   1.000
_cell.length_b   1.000
_cell.length_c   1.000
_cell.angle_alpha   90.00
_cell.angle_beta   90.00
_cell.angle_gamma   90.00
#
_symmetry.space_group_name_H-M   'P 1'
#
loop_
_entity.id
_entity.type
_entity.pdbx_description
1 polymer ?
#
loop_
_entity_poly.entity_id
_entity_poly.type
_entity_poly.pdbx_seq_one_letter_code
_entity_poly.pdbx_strand_id
1 'polypeptide(L)'
;MRDALDSVINSTLKEWECVIVNDGSQDETLSIAKEYEQKDNRFLVVDIPNGGLANARNVGIRNSHGKYILPLDSDDKIGEKYLEYAVNYLETHSETKLVYCLCHFFGDINGFRKLPDYSYQTILWQNVFFPACVYRRSDYDKTTGYNPNMKHGHEDWDFWLSLLSPNDKVYRIPDVQFYYRKHGVSMIDGTIKRLSETNRQLVLNHLDVYTPFLGDMIEWHNELLHYKGSYLALLKSPTYKLGHVLLSPLKWIRNIFSK
;
A
#
# COMPACT_ATOMS: atom_id res chain seq x y z
N MET A 1 -7.59 5.95 -15.06
CA MET A 1 -6.64 5.30 -15.97
C MET A 1 -5.78 6.28 -16.76
N ARG A 2 -6.32 7.24 -17.54
CA ARG A 2 -5.48 8.19 -18.32
C ARG A 2 -4.45 8.91 -17.44
N ASP A 3 -4.83 9.40 -16.27
CA ASP A 3 -3.89 10.06 -15.34
C ASP A 3 -2.72 9.14 -14.92
N ALA A 4 -2.98 7.83 -14.76
CA ALA A 4 -1.95 6.85 -14.44
C ALA A 4 -0.94 6.71 -15.59
N LEU A 5 -1.44 6.48 -16.81
CA LEU A 5 -0.62 6.26 -18.00
C LEU A 5 0.15 7.52 -18.38
N ASP A 6 -0.48 8.69 -18.32
CA ASP A 6 0.17 9.99 -18.56
C ASP A 6 1.30 10.24 -17.54
N SER A 7 1.11 9.85 -16.27
CA SER A 7 2.14 9.99 -15.26
C SER A 7 3.38 9.13 -15.54
N VAL A 8 3.21 7.96 -16.15
CA VAL A 8 4.33 7.10 -16.59
C VAL A 8 5.06 7.73 -17.77
N ILE A 9 4.32 8.24 -18.78
CA ILE A 9 4.90 8.94 -19.95
C ILE A 9 5.75 10.14 -19.51
N ASN A 10 5.29 10.88 -18.53
CA ASN A 10 5.96 12.09 -18.01
C ASN A 10 7.18 11.77 -17.12
N SER A 11 7.46 10.50 -16.85
CA SER A 11 8.64 10.13 -16.06
C SER A 11 9.94 10.67 -16.67
N THR A 12 10.83 11.16 -15.80
CA THR A 12 12.19 11.59 -16.19
C THR A 12 13.04 10.42 -16.65
N LEU A 13 12.91 9.25 -16.05
CA LEU A 13 13.47 8.00 -16.56
C LEU A 13 12.78 7.63 -17.87
N LYS A 14 13.53 7.44 -18.94
CA LYS A 14 12.98 7.14 -20.27
C LYS A 14 12.97 5.65 -20.61
N GLU A 15 13.78 4.87 -19.93
CA GLU A 15 13.93 3.43 -20.11
C GLU A 15 12.92 2.69 -19.23
N TRP A 16 11.68 2.61 -19.69
CA TRP A 16 10.61 1.87 -19.04
C TRP A 16 9.74 1.13 -20.06
N GLU A 17 9.09 0.10 -19.62
CA GLU A 17 7.94 -0.55 -20.26
C GLU A 17 6.75 -0.51 -19.30
N CYS A 18 5.56 -0.51 -19.84
CA CYS A 18 4.33 -0.53 -19.06
C CYS A 18 3.40 -1.62 -19.59
N VAL A 19 3.20 -2.67 -18.80
CA VAL A 19 2.24 -3.74 -19.14
C VAL A 19 0.91 -3.40 -18.48
N ILE A 20 -0.10 -3.11 -19.33
CA ILE A 20 -1.47 -2.81 -18.92
C ILE A 20 -2.26 -4.10 -18.96
N VAL A 21 -2.65 -4.60 -17.80
CA VAL A 21 -3.49 -5.81 -17.71
C VAL A 21 -4.94 -5.40 -17.59
N ASN A 22 -5.76 -5.76 -18.56
CA ASN A 22 -7.20 -5.67 -18.47
C ASN A 22 -7.76 -6.97 -17.89
N ASP A 23 -8.22 -6.92 -16.64
CA ASP A 23 -8.73 -8.07 -15.88
C ASP A 23 -10.27 -8.20 -16.05
N GLY A 24 -10.72 -8.26 -17.31
CA GLY A 24 -12.13 -8.47 -17.67
C GLY A 24 -13.03 -7.26 -17.44
N SER A 25 -12.53 -6.02 -17.60
CA SER A 25 -13.33 -4.80 -17.47
C SER A 25 -14.44 -4.76 -18.52
N GLN A 26 -15.61 -4.22 -18.14
CA GLN A 26 -16.79 -4.12 -18.98
C GLN A 26 -17.06 -2.69 -19.48
N ASP A 27 -16.18 -1.76 -19.14
CA ASP A 27 -16.23 -0.34 -19.50
C ASP A 27 -15.21 -0.01 -20.61
N GLU A 28 -14.91 1.28 -20.79
CA GLU A 28 -13.97 1.75 -21.82
C GLU A 28 -12.48 1.46 -21.48
N THR A 29 -12.19 0.75 -20.39
CA THR A 29 -10.81 0.51 -19.92
C THR A 29 -9.93 -0.10 -21.00
N LEU A 30 -10.41 -1.17 -21.67
CA LEU A 30 -9.64 -1.85 -22.73
C LEU A 30 -9.39 -0.94 -23.94
N SER A 31 -10.37 -0.14 -24.36
CA SER A 31 -10.22 0.78 -25.49
C SER A 31 -9.20 1.87 -25.19
N ILE A 32 -9.24 2.42 -23.98
CA ILE A 32 -8.25 3.41 -23.51
C ILE A 32 -6.84 2.80 -23.48
N ALA A 33 -6.70 1.59 -22.95
CA ALA A 33 -5.40 0.90 -22.90
C ALA A 33 -4.79 0.74 -24.31
N LYS A 34 -5.61 0.29 -25.27
CA LYS A 34 -5.20 0.13 -26.67
C LYS A 34 -4.84 1.44 -27.37
N GLU A 35 -5.46 2.57 -27.02
CA GLU A 35 -5.04 3.88 -27.53
C GLU A 35 -3.59 4.21 -27.12
N TYR A 36 -3.19 3.91 -25.88
CA TYR A 36 -1.82 4.15 -25.42
C TYR A 36 -0.83 3.18 -26.07
N GLU A 37 -1.17 1.90 -26.20
CA GLU A 37 -0.35 0.92 -26.89
C GLU A 37 -0.07 1.31 -28.35
N GLN A 38 -1.06 1.88 -29.04
CA GLN A 38 -0.90 2.35 -30.43
C GLN A 38 -0.04 3.63 -30.52
N LYS A 39 -0.04 4.47 -29.49
CA LYS A 39 0.70 5.74 -29.49
C LYS A 39 2.18 5.59 -29.08
N ASP A 40 2.48 4.61 -28.23
CA ASP A 40 3.83 4.41 -27.68
C ASP A 40 4.09 2.92 -27.50
N ASN A 41 5.10 2.41 -28.19
CA ASN A 41 5.48 1.00 -28.21
C ASN A 41 6.03 0.45 -26.89
N ARG A 42 6.24 1.31 -25.90
CA ARG A 42 6.61 0.91 -24.53
C ARG A 42 5.40 0.40 -23.72
N PHE A 43 4.18 0.62 -24.20
CA PHE A 43 2.98 0.02 -23.64
C PHE A 43 2.67 -1.32 -24.28
N LEU A 44 2.31 -2.29 -23.47
CA LEU A 44 1.81 -3.61 -23.88
C LEU A 44 0.47 -3.84 -23.17
N VAL A 45 -0.57 -4.17 -23.94
CA VAL A 45 -1.90 -4.51 -23.38
C VAL A 45 -2.06 -6.02 -23.34
N VAL A 46 -2.37 -6.54 -22.15
CA VAL A 46 -2.70 -7.95 -21.93
C VAL A 46 -4.14 -8.05 -21.45
N ASP A 47 -5.00 -8.64 -22.26
CA ASP A 47 -6.43 -8.81 -21.97
C ASP A 47 -6.69 -10.23 -21.46
N ILE A 48 -7.25 -10.36 -20.25
CA ILE A 48 -7.50 -11.64 -19.60
C ILE A 48 -8.92 -11.70 -19.01
N PRO A 49 -9.48 -12.91 -18.86
CA PRO A 49 -10.68 -13.08 -18.03
C PRO A 49 -10.42 -12.64 -16.60
N ASN A 50 -11.44 -12.08 -15.94
CA ASN A 50 -11.31 -11.61 -14.55
C ASN A 50 -10.78 -12.71 -13.63
N GLY A 51 -9.61 -12.48 -13.08
CA GLY A 51 -8.90 -13.36 -12.14
C GLY A 51 -8.55 -12.68 -10.81
N GLY A 52 -8.90 -11.40 -10.66
CA GLY A 52 -8.65 -10.58 -9.50
C GLY A 52 -7.28 -9.92 -9.49
N LEU A 53 -7.13 -8.89 -8.62
CA LEU A 53 -6.00 -7.97 -8.60
C LEU A 53 -4.63 -8.66 -8.45
N ALA A 54 -4.52 -9.64 -7.55
CA ALA A 54 -3.28 -10.41 -7.36
C ALA A 54 -2.87 -11.15 -8.65
N ASN A 55 -3.84 -11.78 -9.33
CA ASN A 55 -3.57 -12.44 -10.61
C ASN A 55 -3.18 -11.44 -11.71
N ALA A 56 -3.88 -10.32 -11.80
CA ALA A 56 -3.58 -9.27 -12.78
C ALA A 56 -2.14 -8.75 -12.61
N ARG A 57 -1.70 -8.46 -11.38
CA ARG A 57 -0.30 -8.05 -11.11
C ARG A 57 0.71 -9.13 -11.51
N ASN A 58 0.44 -10.40 -11.17
CA ASN A 58 1.32 -11.51 -11.60
C ASN A 58 1.39 -11.64 -13.12
N VAL A 59 0.26 -11.47 -13.82
CA VAL A 59 0.23 -11.49 -15.29
C VAL A 59 1.06 -10.33 -15.86
N GLY A 60 0.90 -9.13 -15.33
CA GLY A 60 1.68 -7.96 -15.74
C GLY A 60 3.18 -8.20 -15.58
N ILE A 61 3.61 -8.70 -14.42
CA ILE A 61 5.02 -8.99 -14.15
C ILE A 61 5.57 -10.09 -15.06
N ARG A 62 4.81 -11.16 -15.32
CA ARG A 62 5.24 -12.23 -16.24
C ARG A 62 5.42 -11.77 -17.68
N ASN A 63 4.66 -10.74 -18.09
CA ASN A 63 4.73 -10.18 -19.45
C ASN A 63 5.68 -8.97 -19.54
N SER A 64 6.36 -8.61 -18.47
CA SER A 64 7.37 -7.53 -18.46
C SER A 64 8.78 -8.10 -18.36
N HIS A 65 9.78 -7.30 -18.74
CA HIS A 65 11.21 -7.68 -18.83
C HIS A 65 12.11 -6.81 -17.96
N GLY A 66 11.61 -5.69 -17.45
CA GLY A 66 12.39 -4.71 -16.68
C GLY A 66 13.08 -5.31 -15.47
N LYS A 67 14.28 -4.83 -15.18
CA LYS A 67 15.09 -5.20 -13.99
C LYS A 67 14.39 -4.80 -12.68
N TYR A 68 13.61 -3.72 -12.73
CA TYR A 68 12.84 -3.20 -11.61
C TYR A 68 11.36 -3.27 -11.93
N ILE A 69 10.53 -3.45 -10.90
CA ILE A 69 9.10 -3.57 -10.99
C ILE A 69 8.47 -2.47 -10.14
N LEU A 70 7.46 -1.79 -10.70
CA LEU A 70 6.57 -0.89 -10.00
C LEU A 70 5.13 -1.28 -10.34
N PRO A 71 4.37 -1.87 -9.44
CA PRO A 71 2.91 -2.01 -9.60
C PRO A 71 2.26 -0.62 -9.47
N LEU A 72 1.38 -0.29 -10.40
CA LEU A 72 0.63 0.96 -10.36
C LEU A 72 -0.84 0.67 -10.61
N ASP A 73 -1.69 1.04 -9.66
CA ASP A 73 -3.12 0.91 -9.82
C ASP A 73 -3.64 1.93 -10.84
N SER A 74 -4.63 1.54 -11.63
CA SER A 74 -5.09 2.31 -12.79
C SER A 74 -5.75 3.65 -12.46
N ASP A 75 -6.10 3.87 -11.21
CA ASP A 75 -6.70 5.11 -10.70
C ASP A 75 -5.70 6.03 -9.98
N ASP A 76 -4.50 5.56 -9.69
CA ASP A 76 -3.42 6.31 -9.06
C ASP A 76 -2.48 6.97 -10.07
N LYS A 77 -1.50 7.71 -9.62
CA LYS A 77 -0.43 8.27 -10.46
C LYS A 77 0.88 8.43 -9.70
N ILE A 78 1.98 8.46 -10.46
CA ILE A 78 3.32 8.68 -9.93
C ILE A 78 3.82 10.10 -10.26
N GLY A 79 4.78 10.58 -9.47
CA GLY A 79 5.54 11.80 -9.78
C GLY A 79 6.60 11.53 -10.85
N GLU A 80 6.95 12.57 -11.59
CA GLU A 80 7.87 12.47 -12.74
C GLU A 80 9.23 11.86 -12.38
N LYS A 81 9.72 12.06 -11.16
CA LYS A 81 11.04 11.61 -10.71
C LYS A 81 11.03 10.29 -9.95
N TYR A 82 9.86 9.67 -9.76
CA TYR A 82 9.76 8.49 -8.91
C TYR A 82 10.61 7.33 -9.41
N LEU A 83 10.47 6.99 -10.68
CA LEU A 83 11.23 5.88 -11.29
C LEU A 83 12.72 6.15 -11.25
N GLU A 84 13.16 7.35 -11.62
CA GLU A 84 14.55 7.75 -11.61
C GLU A 84 15.18 7.65 -10.21
N TYR A 85 14.52 8.21 -9.19
CA TYR A 85 15.03 8.18 -7.82
C TYR A 85 15.10 6.76 -7.27
N ALA A 86 14.06 5.96 -7.50
CA ALA A 86 13.99 4.61 -6.99
C ALA A 86 15.02 3.70 -7.66
N VAL A 87 15.16 3.77 -8.99
CA VAL A 87 16.13 2.98 -9.75
C VAL A 87 17.55 3.36 -9.36
N ASN A 88 17.89 4.65 -9.33
CA ASN A 88 19.23 5.12 -8.94
C ASN A 88 19.60 4.68 -7.53
N TYR A 89 18.64 4.71 -6.60
CA TYR A 89 18.89 4.23 -5.25
C TYR A 89 19.14 2.73 -5.20
N LEU A 90 18.31 1.93 -5.87
CA LEU A 90 18.46 0.48 -5.92
C LEU A 90 19.73 0.04 -6.66
N GLU A 91 20.20 0.77 -7.67
CA GLU A 91 21.47 0.45 -8.36
C GLU A 91 22.68 0.60 -7.44
N THR A 92 22.65 1.54 -6.52
CA THR A 92 23.77 1.86 -5.63
C THR A 92 23.70 1.20 -4.24
N HIS A 93 22.53 0.61 -3.87
CA HIS A 93 22.28 0.03 -2.56
C HIS A 93 21.72 -1.39 -2.70
N SER A 94 22.62 -2.37 -2.89
CA SER A 94 22.24 -3.77 -3.13
C SER A 94 21.50 -4.42 -1.95
N GLU A 95 21.72 -3.94 -0.73
CA GLU A 95 21.05 -4.39 0.50
C GLU A 95 19.61 -3.89 0.64
N THR A 96 19.22 -2.86 -0.13
CA THR A 96 17.84 -2.35 -0.11
C THR A 96 16.94 -3.20 -1.00
N LYS A 97 15.87 -3.73 -0.46
CA LYS A 97 14.92 -4.59 -1.16
C LYS A 97 13.78 -3.82 -1.80
N LEU A 98 13.36 -2.73 -1.16
CA LEU A 98 12.18 -1.98 -1.56
C LEU A 98 12.40 -0.49 -1.40
N VAL A 99 11.97 0.29 -2.40
CA VAL A 99 11.94 1.74 -2.37
C VAL A 99 10.50 2.22 -2.51
N TYR A 100 10.08 3.12 -1.62
CA TYR A 100 8.78 3.78 -1.65
C TYR A 100 8.95 5.29 -1.44
N CYS A 101 7.87 6.05 -1.41
CA CYS A 101 7.93 7.51 -1.30
C CYS A 101 6.81 8.06 -0.41
N LEU A 102 6.83 9.36 -0.18
CA LEU A 102 5.71 10.04 0.45
C LEU A 102 4.50 10.02 -0.50
N CYS A 103 3.30 9.94 0.10
CA CYS A 103 2.05 9.88 -0.62
C CYS A 103 1.20 11.12 -0.38
N HIS A 104 0.54 11.58 -1.43
CA HIS A 104 -0.49 12.61 -1.37
C HIS A 104 -1.81 12.06 -1.90
N PHE A 105 -2.90 12.29 -1.20
CA PHE A 105 -4.24 11.97 -1.68
C PHE A 105 -4.71 13.01 -2.68
N PHE A 106 -5.46 12.58 -3.68
CA PHE A 106 -6.14 13.45 -4.62
C PHE A 106 -7.51 12.87 -5.03
N GLY A 107 -8.34 13.65 -5.69
CA GLY A 107 -9.74 13.30 -6.00
C GLY A 107 -10.69 13.92 -4.99
N ASP A 108 -11.57 13.14 -4.40
CA ASP A 108 -12.59 13.64 -3.45
C ASP A 108 -11.97 14.15 -2.14
N ILE A 109 -10.80 13.62 -1.77
CA ILE A 109 -10.03 14.05 -0.60
C ILE A 109 -8.62 14.42 -1.05
N ASN A 110 -8.14 15.59 -0.63
CA ASN A 110 -6.78 16.05 -0.88
C ASN A 110 -6.01 16.17 0.44
N GLY A 111 -4.74 15.81 0.44
CA GLY A 111 -3.89 15.96 1.61
C GLY A 111 -2.78 14.91 1.72
N PHE A 112 -1.85 15.15 2.63
CA PHE A 112 -0.78 14.20 2.90
C PHE A 112 -1.29 12.97 3.63
N ARG A 113 -0.86 11.81 3.18
CA ARG A 113 -0.98 10.56 3.93
C ARG A 113 0.32 10.27 4.65
N LYS A 114 0.33 10.42 5.96
CA LYS A 114 1.43 9.95 6.78
C LYS A 114 1.26 8.44 7.00
N LEU A 115 2.16 7.66 6.43
CA LEU A 115 2.31 6.25 6.75
C LEU A 115 3.20 6.10 8.00
N PRO A 116 3.04 5.03 8.78
CA PRO A 116 3.98 4.68 9.83
C PRO A 116 5.40 4.52 9.25
N ASP A 117 6.40 4.73 10.08
CA ASP A 117 7.77 4.40 9.71
C ASP A 117 7.92 2.87 9.63
N TYR A 118 8.65 2.42 8.62
CA TYR A 118 8.91 1.00 8.45
C TYR A 118 9.84 0.47 9.55
N SER A 119 9.43 -0.64 10.13
CA SER A 119 10.30 -1.64 10.72
C SER A 119 9.74 -3.02 10.36
N TYR A 120 10.58 -4.05 10.37
CA TYR A 120 10.08 -5.41 10.13
C TYR A 120 8.99 -5.81 11.13
N GLN A 121 9.12 -5.40 12.38
CA GLN A 121 8.11 -5.63 13.40
C GLN A 121 6.80 -4.87 13.10
N THR A 122 6.88 -3.64 12.60
CA THR A 122 5.67 -2.86 12.27
C THR A 122 4.90 -3.51 11.12
N ILE A 123 5.58 -3.97 10.06
CA ILE A 123 4.90 -4.56 8.90
C ILE A 123 4.19 -5.89 9.22
N LEU A 124 4.57 -6.58 10.28
CA LEU A 124 3.85 -7.79 10.72
C LEU A 124 2.41 -7.48 11.16
N TRP A 125 2.15 -6.27 11.65
CA TRP A 125 0.87 -5.90 12.26
C TRP A 125 0.11 -4.83 11.49
N GLN A 126 0.78 -4.11 10.61
CA GLN A 126 0.21 -3.00 9.86
C GLN A 126 0.88 -2.86 8.50
N ASN A 127 0.10 -2.76 7.43
CA ASN A 127 0.66 -2.38 6.12
C ASN A 127 1.18 -0.94 6.19
N VAL A 128 2.50 -0.78 5.99
CA VAL A 128 3.20 0.50 6.05
C VAL A 128 3.54 1.04 4.66
N PHE A 129 3.11 0.37 3.61
CA PHE A 129 3.36 0.74 2.22
C PHE A 129 2.06 0.95 1.45
N PHE A 130 2.17 1.64 0.33
CA PHE A 130 1.21 1.58 -0.75
C PHE A 130 1.63 0.52 -1.77
N PRO A 131 0.74 0.07 -2.66
CA PRO A 131 1.09 -0.90 -3.70
C PRO A 131 2.23 -0.43 -4.59
N ALA A 132 2.29 0.88 -4.88
CA ALA A 132 3.27 1.50 -5.76
C ALA A 132 4.67 1.62 -5.11
N CYS A 133 5.29 0.48 -4.82
CA CYS A 133 6.68 0.39 -4.37
C CYS A 133 7.56 -0.20 -5.48
N VAL A 134 8.82 0.25 -5.56
CA VAL A 134 9.79 -0.26 -6.55
C VAL A 134 10.69 -1.30 -5.91
N TYR A 135 10.83 -2.44 -6.56
CA TYR A 135 11.67 -3.56 -6.13
C TYR A 135 12.32 -4.26 -7.32
N ARG A 136 13.32 -5.11 -7.06
CA ARG A 136 14.01 -5.85 -8.12
C ARG A 136 13.20 -7.06 -8.58
N ARG A 137 13.19 -7.31 -9.90
CA ARG A 137 12.67 -8.56 -10.46
C ARG A 137 13.32 -9.78 -9.83
N SER A 138 14.63 -9.76 -9.67
CA SER A 138 15.39 -10.87 -9.08
C SER A 138 15.00 -11.17 -7.62
N ASP A 139 14.39 -10.24 -6.90
CA ASP A 139 13.84 -10.49 -5.57
C ASP A 139 12.40 -11.00 -5.66
N TYR A 140 11.59 -10.49 -6.59
CA TYR A 140 10.28 -11.05 -6.89
C TYR A 140 10.37 -12.53 -7.31
N ASP A 141 11.30 -12.89 -8.17
CA ASP A 141 11.48 -14.24 -8.69
C ASP A 141 11.84 -15.29 -7.62
N LYS A 142 12.24 -14.84 -6.42
CA LYS A 142 12.48 -15.70 -5.24
C LYS A 142 11.20 -15.95 -4.42
N THR A 143 10.12 -15.24 -4.73
CA THR A 143 8.82 -15.38 -4.06
C THR A 143 7.85 -16.19 -4.93
N THR A 144 6.68 -16.46 -4.40
CA THR A 144 5.57 -17.04 -5.17
C THR A 144 4.75 -15.98 -5.94
N GLY A 145 5.16 -14.72 -5.87
CA GLY A 145 4.43 -13.58 -6.41
C GLY A 145 3.24 -13.17 -5.52
N TYR A 146 2.33 -12.39 -6.10
CA TYR A 146 1.09 -12.00 -5.41
C TYR A 146 0.17 -13.21 -5.24
N ASN A 147 -0.34 -13.41 -4.03
CA ASN A 147 -1.12 -14.59 -3.69
C ASN A 147 -2.60 -14.45 -4.11
N PRO A 148 -3.12 -15.27 -5.06
CA PRO A 148 -4.50 -15.15 -5.53
C PRO A 148 -5.57 -15.48 -4.48
N ASN A 149 -5.20 -16.05 -3.32
CA ASN A 149 -6.15 -16.30 -2.24
C ASN A 149 -6.49 -15.03 -1.43
N MET A 150 -5.73 -13.93 -1.62
CA MET A 150 -6.01 -12.60 -1.04
C MET A 150 -7.09 -11.87 -1.82
N LYS A 151 -8.31 -12.43 -1.85
CA LYS A 151 -9.43 -11.99 -2.70
C LYS A 151 -10.08 -10.68 -2.26
N HIS A 152 -9.88 -10.27 -1.01
CA HIS A 152 -10.61 -9.17 -0.37
C HIS A 152 -9.71 -8.03 0.07
N GLY A 153 -8.54 -7.89 -0.55
CA GLY A 153 -7.52 -6.91 -0.23
C GLY A 153 -6.34 -7.50 0.54
N HIS A 154 -5.37 -6.65 0.88
CA HIS A 154 -4.10 -6.99 1.52
C HIS A 154 -3.18 -7.88 0.64
N GLU A 155 -3.43 -7.98 -0.66
CA GLU A 155 -2.57 -8.73 -1.58
C GLU A 155 -1.17 -8.10 -1.71
N ASP A 156 -1.08 -6.79 -1.56
CA ASP A 156 0.18 -6.06 -1.47
C ASP A 156 0.89 -6.34 -0.15
N TRP A 157 0.19 -6.31 0.97
CA TRP A 157 0.76 -6.61 2.27
C TRP A 157 1.25 -8.06 2.36
N ASP A 158 0.47 -9.02 1.87
CA ASP A 158 0.87 -10.44 1.74
C ASP A 158 2.17 -10.58 0.92
N PHE A 159 2.25 -9.85 -0.18
CA PHE A 159 3.46 -9.86 -1.02
C PHE A 159 4.66 -9.22 -0.30
N TRP A 160 4.48 -8.13 0.45
CA TRP A 160 5.58 -7.53 1.21
C TRP A 160 6.13 -8.45 2.28
N LEU A 161 5.29 -9.26 2.93
CA LEU A 161 5.73 -10.28 3.89
C LEU A 161 6.49 -11.43 3.21
N SER A 162 6.19 -11.73 1.96
CA SER A 162 6.95 -12.69 1.15
C SER A 162 8.30 -12.15 0.67
N LEU A 163 8.37 -10.84 0.44
CA LEU A 163 9.55 -10.17 -0.16
C LEU A 163 10.61 -9.80 0.89
N LEU A 164 10.17 -9.41 2.09
CA LEU A 164 11.00 -8.79 3.12
C LEU A 164 11.31 -9.76 4.26
N SER A 165 12.54 -9.69 4.74
CA SER A 165 13.07 -10.42 5.90
C SER A 165 13.54 -9.43 7.00
N PRO A 166 13.76 -9.87 8.25
CA PRO A 166 14.13 -8.98 9.36
C PRO A 166 15.34 -8.09 9.12
N ASN A 167 16.28 -8.53 8.30
CA ASN A 167 17.55 -7.82 8.02
C ASN A 167 17.51 -6.99 6.75
N ASP A 168 16.42 -7.02 5.98
CA ASP A 168 16.32 -6.32 4.72
C ASP A 168 16.09 -4.82 4.95
N LYS A 169 16.75 -4.01 4.13
CA LYS A 169 16.60 -2.56 4.17
C LYS A 169 15.53 -2.10 3.18
N VAL A 170 14.82 -1.08 3.62
CA VAL A 170 13.81 -0.37 2.85
C VAL A 170 14.14 1.11 2.85
N TYR A 171 13.97 1.77 1.71
CA TYR A 171 14.25 3.21 1.61
C TYR A 171 12.99 3.99 1.26
N ARG A 172 12.78 5.09 1.97
CA ARG A 172 11.70 6.04 1.69
C ARG A 172 12.28 7.32 1.08
N ILE A 173 11.94 7.57 -0.17
CA ILE A 173 12.21 8.86 -0.83
C ILE A 173 11.47 9.96 -0.04
N PRO A 174 12.17 11.03 0.40
CA PRO A 174 11.58 12.06 1.27
C PRO A 174 10.62 13.03 0.53
N ASP A 175 10.37 12.79 -0.76
CA ASP A 175 9.49 13.60 -1.61
C ASP A 175 8.18 12.88 -1.91
N VAL A 176 7.13 13.66 -2.21
CA VAL A 176 5.87 13.13 -2.73
C VAL A 176 6.08 12.73 -4.19
N GLN A 177 6.09 11.43 -4.42
CA GLN A 177 6.20 10.83 -5.75
C GLN A 177 5.09 9.82 -6.03
N PHE A 178 4.12 9.66 -5.12
CA PHE A 178 2.94 8.84 -5.32
C PHE A 178 1.69 9.63 -4.95
N TYR A 179 0.69 9.56 -5.81
CA TYR A 179 -0.60 10.23 -5.64
C TYR A 179 -1.70 9.18 -5.67
N TYR A 180 -2.29 8.94 -4.50
CA TYR A 180 -3.35 7.98 -4.29
C TYR A 180 -4.72 8.64 -4.50
N ARG A 181 -5.52 8.09 -5.42
CA ARG A 181 -6.85 8.64 -5.69
C ARG A 181 -7.85 8.20 -4.61
N LYS A 182 -8.54 9.17 -4.05
CA LYS A 182 -9.66 8.92 -3.15
C LYS A 182 -10.98 9.13 -3.87
N HIS A 183 -11.76 8.04 -3.93
CA HIS A 183 -13.15 8.03 -4.39
C HIS A 183 -14.08 7.92 -3.18
N GLY A 184 -15.35 8.34 -3.34
CA GLY A 184 -16.35 8.28 -2.29
C GLY A 184 -16.64 6.86 -1.78
N VAL A 185 -16.51 5.84 -2.64
CA VAL A 185 -16.58 4.41 -2.28
C VAL A 185 -15.36 3.71 -2.84
N SER A 186 -14.55 3.11 -1.97
CA SER A 186 -13.33 2.42 -2.36
C SER A 186 -13.38 0.92 -2.03
N MET A 187 -12.50 0.13 -2.66
CA MET A 187 -12.33 -1.30 -2.32
C MET A 187 -12.07 -1.51 -0.82
N ILE A 188 -11.46 -0.55 -0.13
CA ILE A 188 -11.21 -0.57 1.31
C ILE A 188 -12.51 -0.75 2.11
N ASP A 189 -13.65 -0.21 1.65
CA ASP A 189 -14.94 -0.37 2.34
C ASP A 189 -15.41 -1.84 2.33
N GLY A 190 -15.15 -2.56 1.25
CA GLY A 190 -15.35 -4.01 1.16
C GLY A 190 -14.38 -4.80 2.06
N THR A 191 -13.12 -4.38 2.10
CA THR A 191 -12.08 -4.96 2.95
C THR A 191 -12.40 -4.80 4.43
N ILE A 192 -12.89 -3.63 4.86
CA ILE A 192 -13.26 -3.37 6.27
C ILE A 192 -14.33 -4.36 6.73
N LYS A 193 -15.33 -4.66 5.88
CA LYS A 193 -16.38 -5.63 6.22
C LYS A 193 -15.87 -7.07 6.41
N ARG A 194 -14.73 -7.40 5.78
CA ARG A 194 -14.11 -8.73 5.81
C ARG A 194 -12.71 -8.72 6.46
N LEU A 195 -12.39 -7.66 7.20
CA LEU A 195 -11.04 -7.45 7.73
C LEU A 195 -10.53 -8.64 8.55
N SER A 196 -11.39 -9.23 9.38
CA SER A 196 -11.01 -10.40 10.20
C SER A 196 -10.68 -11.63 9.34
N GLU A 197 -11.44 -11.85 8.25
CA GLU A 197 -11.21 -12.95 7.31
C GLU A 197 -9.91 -12.72 6.53
N THR A 198 -9.70 -11.51 6.02
CA THR A 198 -8.51 -11.11 5.27
C THR A 198 -7.25 -11.19 6.14
N ASN A 199 -7.29 -10.67 7.38
CA ASN A 199 -6.17 -10.75 8.30
C ASN A 199 -5.84 -12.21 8.69
N ARG A 200 -6.87 -13.04 8.90
CA ARG A 200 -6.67 -14.46 9.14
C ARG A 200 -5.98 -15.13 7.96
N GLN A 201 -6.41 -14.84 6.74
CA GLN A 201 -5.79 -15.41 5.53
C GLN A 201 -4.33 -14.96 5.40
N LEU A 202 -4.03 -13.67 5.66
CA LEU A 202 -2.67 -13.15 5.68
C LEU A 202 -1.77 -13.93 6.65
N VAL A 203 -2.22 -14.13 7.90
CA VAL A 203 -1.46 -14.88 8.89
C VAL A 203 -1.28 -16.34 8.46
N LEU A 204 -2.30 -16.98 7.88
CA LEU A 204 -2.21 -18.38 7.41
C LEU A 204 -1.22 -18.52 6.24
N ASN A 205 -1.09 -17.51 5.38
CA ASN A 205 -0.12 -17.52 4.30
C ASN A 205 1.33 -17.40 4.79
N HIS A 206 1.54 -16.82 6.00
CA HIS A 206 2.84 -16.46 6.55
C HIS A 206 3.05 -17.04 7.97
N LEU A 207 2.60 -18.26 8.23
CA LEU A 207 2.74 -18.90 9.54
C LEU A 207 4.19 -18.98 10.02
N ASP A 208 5.14 -19.24 9.13
CA ASP A 208 6.58 -19.24 9.39
C ASP A 208 7.08 -17.88 9.87
N VAL A 209 6.54 -16.80 9.32
CA VAL A 209 6.87 -15.41 9.69
C VAL A 209 6.28 -15.04 11.06
N TYR A 210 5.02 -15.46 11.34
CA TYR A 210 4.32 -15.09 12.56
C TYR A 210 4.63 -15.99 13.75
N THR A 211 4.94 -17.27 13.52
CA THR A 211 5.18 -18.25 14.60
C THR A 211 6.24 -17.81 15.61
N PRO A 212 7.39 -17.21 15.23
CA PRO A 212 8.37 -16.74 16.20
C PRO A 212 7.85 -15.67 17.16
N PHE A 213 6.79 -14.93 16.78
CA PHE A 213 6.21 -13.84 17.56
C PHE A 213 4.94 -14.22 18.34
N LEU A 214 4.52 -15.49 18.33
CA LEU A 214 3.29 -15.90 19.03
C LEU A 214 3.36 -15.66 20.54
N GLY A 215 4.53 -15.81 21.16
CA GLY A 215 4.75 -15.49 22.57
C GLY A 215 4.50 -14.01 22.85
N ASP A 216 5.10 -13.14 22.04
CA ASP A 216 4.97 -11.69 22.14
C ASP A 216 3.52 -11.24 21.94
N MET A 217 2.78 -11.89 21.03
CA MET A 217 1.36 -11.60 20.79
C MET A 217 0.51 -11.78 22.05
N ILE A 218 0.76 -12.86 22.81
CA ILE A 218 0.05 -13.14 24.06
C ILE A 218 0.38 -12.08 25.10
N GLU A 219 1.65 -11.71 25.21
CA GLU A 219 2.10 -10.66 26.12
C GLU A 219 1.49 -9.30 25.78
N TRP A 220 1.56 -8.89 24.52
CA TRP A 220 0.93 -7.64 24.03
C TRP A 220 -0.57 -7.62 24.24
N HIS A 221 -1.26 -8.75 24.04
CA HIS A 221 -2.69 -8.84 24.32
C HIS A 221 -2.98 -8.60 25.82
N ASN A 222 -2.19 -9.17 26.70
CA ASN A 222 -2.34 -8.99 28.15
C ASN A 222 -2.05 -7.53 28.55
N GLU A 223 -1.02 -6.92 27.99
CA GLU A 223 -0.72 -5.50 28.19
C GLU A 223 -1.87 -4.62 27.70
N LEU A 224 -2.41 -4.89 26.50
CA LEU A 224 -3.54 -4.14 25.95
C LEU A 224 -4.77 -4.22 26.87
N LEU A 225 -5.06 -5.40 27.43
CA LEU A 225 -6.14 -5.57 28.42
C LEU A 225 -5.87 -4.74 29.67
N HIS A 226 -4.64 -4.71 30.15
CA HIS A 226 -4.24 -3.91 31.30
C HIS A 226 -4.42 -2.40 31.03
N TYR A 227 -3.92 -1.89 29.88
CA TYR A 227 -4.08 -0.49 29.48
C TYR A 227 -5.57 -0.12 29.32
N LYS A 228 -6.35 -1.00 28.67
CA LYS A 228 -7.81 -0.79 28.54
C LYS A 228 -8.49 -0.71 29.89
N GLY A 229 -8.14 -1.58 30.82
CA GLY A 229 -8.66 -1.57 32.20
C GLY A 229 -8.31 -0.27 32.90
N SER A 230 -7.05 0.16 32.85
CA SER A 230 -6.55 1.39 33.43
C SER A 230 -7.22 2.64 32.83
N TYR A 231 -7.39 2.67 31.51
CA TYR A 231 -8.09 3.75 30.81
C TYR A 231 -9.56 3.86 31.25
N LEU A 232 -10.26 2.73 31.33
CA LEU A 232 -11.65 2.71 31.80
C LEU A 232 -11.78 3.13 33.27
N ALA A 233 -10.83 2.75 34.12
CA ALA A 233 -10.76 3.20 35.50
C ALA A 233 -10.53 4.72 35.60
N LEU A 234 -9.62 5.26 34.77
CA LEU A 234 -9.38 6.71 34.68
C LEU A 234 -10.65 7.47 34.29
N LEU A 235 -11.36 7.01 33.23
CA LEU A 235 -12.62 7.64 32.80
C LEU A 235 -13.72 7.66 33.88
N LYS A 236 -13.71 6.65 34.77
CA LYS A 236 -14.65 6.55 35.88
C LYS A 236 -14.23 7.36 37.10
N SER A 237 -12.97 7.80 37.17
CA SER A 237 -12.42 8.49 38.34
C SER A 237 -13.13 9.83 38.57
N PRO A 238 -13.32 10.22 39.85
CA PRO A 238 -13.90 11.54 40.20
C PRO A 238 -13.09 12.70 39.61
N THR A 239 -11.76 12.60 39.64
CA THR A 239 -10.84 13.63 39.12
C THR A 239 -11.03 13.86 37.63
N TYR A 240 -11.12 12.79 36.83
CA TYR A 240 -11.36 12.91 35.39
C TYR A 240 -12.73 13.52 35.08
N LYS A 241 -13.78 13.05 35.79
CA LYS A 241 -15.14 13.56 35.61
C LYS A 241 -15.22 15.04 35.97
N LEU A 242 -14.62 15.45 37.07
CA LEU A 242 -14.57 16.85 37.50
C LEU A 242 -13.82 17.71 36.48
N GLY A 243 -12.63 17.26 36.04
CA GLY A 243 -11.85 17.95 35.00
C GLY A 243 -12.58 18.09 33.69
N HIS A 244 -13.31 17.04 33.27
CA HIS A 244 -14.11 17.08 32.05
C HIS A 244 -15.24 18.11 32.15
N VAL A 245 -15.94 18.19 33.27
CA VAL A 245 -17.00 19.18 33.52
C VAL A 245 -16.45 20.60 33.52
N LEU A 246 -15.34 20.83 34.21
CA LEU A 246 -14.70 22.15 34.31
C LEU A 246 -14.14 22.66 32.97
N LEU A 247 -13.65 21.75 32.13
CA LEU A 247 -13.02 22.11 30.83
C LEU A 247 -14.01 22.05 29.65
N SER A 248 -15.22 21.52 29.84
CA SER A 248 -16.20 21.42 28.75
C SER A 248 -16.61 22.76 28.14
N PRO A 249 -16.81 23.85 28.91
CA PRO A 249 -17.10 25.16 28.35
C PRO A 249 -15.98 25.70 27.45
N LEU A 250 -14.70 25.49 27.83
CA LEU A 250 -13.54 25.91 27.07
C LEU A 250 -13.41 25.15 25.74
N LYS A 251 -13.75 23.85 25.72
CA LYS A 251 -13.79 23.05 24.48
C LYS A 251 -14.89 23.52 23.53
N TRP A 252 -16.04 23.90 24.08
CA TRP A 252 -17.14 24.44 23.31
C TRP A 252 -16.78 25.78 22.65
N ILE A 253 -16.15 26.70 23.40
CA ILE A 253 -15.65 27.98 22.89
C ILE A 253 -14.63 27.76 21.78
N ARG A 254 -13.64 26.86 21.94
CA ARG A 254 -12.64 26.53 20.92
C ARG A 254 -13.28 26.02 19.62
N ASN A 255 -14.30 25.19 19.72
CA ASN A 255 -14.98 24.66 18.53
C ASN A 255 -15.83 25.70 17.78
N ILE A 256 -16.22 26.80 18.43
CA ILE A 256 -16.90 27.94 17.76
C ILE A 256 -15.90 28.76 16.94
N PHE A 257 -14.67 28.95 17.43
CA PHE A 257 -13.64 29.76 16.77
C PHE A 257 -12.73 28.98 15.82
N SER A 258 -12.92 27.67 15.68
CA SER A 258 -12.14 26.81 14.75
C SER A 258 -12.91 26.38 13.48
N LYS A 259 -14.04 27.07 13.19
CA LYS A 259 -14.80 26.90 11.93
C LYS A 259 -14.48 28.00 10.94
#